data_db12011828927b032845c68024267567
#
_entry.id   db12011828927b032845c68024267567
#
_cell.length_a   1.000
_cell.length_b   1.000
_cell.length_c   1.000
_cell.angle_alpha   90.00
_cell.angle_beta   90.00
_cell.angle_gamma   90.00
#
_symmetry.space_group_name_H-M   'P 1'
#
loop_
_entity.id
_entity.type
_entity.pdbx_description
1 polymer ?
#
loop_
_entity_poly.entity_id
_entity_poly.type
_entity_poly.pdbx_seq_one_letter_code
_entity_poly.pdbx_strand_id
1 'polypeptide(L)'
;KLVEAITSMEEDFAQWYTDVVKKAELCGYTSVKGCMAIKPAGYAIWENIQHELDRRFKETGVQNVYMPIFIPESLLQKEKDHVEGFAPEVAWVTHGGLDPLQERLCVRPTSETLFCDFYAKEIQSHRDLPKVYNQWCSVVRWEKTTRPFLRSREFLWQEGHTAHATAEEAEERTIQMLNL
;
A
#
# COMPACT_ATOMS: atom_id res chain seq x y z
N LYS A 1 -29.23 4.03 -5.43
CA LYS A 1 -29.81 5.12 -6.21
C LYS A 1 -28.87 5.39 -7.37
N LEU A 2 -29.35 5.19 -8.59
CA LEU A 2 -28.60 5.60 -9.78
C LEU A 2 -28.42 7.13 -9.74
N VAL A 3 -27.20 7.58 -9.98
CA VAL A 3 -26.93 9.02 -10.12
C VAL A 3 -27.46 9.44 -11.49
N GLU A 4 -28.58 10.12 -11.52
CA GLU A 4 -29.21 10.56 -12.77
C GLU A 4 -28.49 11.75 -13.41
N ALA A 5 -27.94 12.63 -12.58
CA ALA A 5 -27.15 13.78 -13.00
C ALA A 5 -25.84 13.85 -12.22
N ILE A 6 -24.83 14.45 -12.83
CA ILE A 6 -23.53 14.70 -12.21
C ILE A 6 -23.55 16.15 -11.72
N THR A 7 -23.16 16.37 -10.45
CA THR A 7 -22.92 17.72 -9.91
C THR A 7 -21.89 18.44 -10.76
N SER A 8 -22.06 19.73 -10.98
CA SER A 8 -21.08 20.54 -11.72
C SER A 8 -19.75 20.59 -10.94
N MET A 9 -18.65 20.44 -11.66
CA MET A 9 -17.31 20.58 -11.08
C MET A 9 -17.06 21.96 -10.47
N GLU A 10 -17.65 22.99 -11.05
CA GLU A 10 -17.54 24.38 -10.59
C GLU A 10 -18.38 24.65 -9.33
N GLU A 11 -19.48 23.91 -9.17
CA GLU A 11 -20.38 24.05 -8.03
C GLU A 11 -19.84 23.31 -6.79
N ASP A 12 -19.47 22.04 -6.95
CA ASP A 12 -18.88 21.21 -5.90
C ASP A 12 -17.94 20.16 -6.52
N PHE A 13 -16.66 20.48 -6.54
CA PHE A 13 -15.62 19.57 -7.08
C PHE A 13 -15.59 18.22 -6.40
N ALA A 14 -15.77 18.17 -5.08
CA ALA A 14 -15.71 16.94 -4.32
C ALA A 14 -16.89 16.01 -4.61
N GLN A 15 -18.07 16.58 -4.75
CA GLN A 15 -19.25 15.83 -5.12
C GLN A 15 -19.20 15.42 -6.59
N TRP A 16 -18.79 16.32 -7.49
CA TRP A 16 -18.54 15.99 -8.90
C TRP A 16 -17.62 14.77 -9.05
N TYR A 17 -16.49 14.77 -8.37
CA TYR A 17 -15.54 13.63 -8.39
C TYR A 17 -16.22 12.32 -7.98
N THR A 18 -16.97 12.36 -6.89
CA THR A 18 -17.68 11.18 -6.37
C THR A 18 -18.73 10.69 -7.37
N ASP A 19 -19.49 11.59 -7.97
CA ASP A 19 -20.53 11.26 -8.95
C ASP A 19 -19.92 10.66 -10.23
N VAL A 20 -18.83 11.24 -10.74
CA VAL A 20 -18.11 10.72 -11.91
C VAL A 20 -17.60 9.31 -11.66
N VAL A 21 -16.93 9.07 -10.55
CA VAL A 21 -16.40 7.75 -10.20
C VAL A 21 -17.49 6.69 -10.11
N LYS A 22 -18.63 7.03 -9.52
CA LYS A 22 -19.80 6.14 -9.42
C LYS A 22 -20.50 5.93 -10.76
N LYS A 23 -20.72 7.01 -11.50
CA LYS A 23 -21.42 6.96 -12.80
C LYS A 23 -20.63 6.21 -13.86
N ALA A 24 -19.31 6.38 -13.85
CA ALA A 24 -18.39 5.63 -14.71
C ALA A 24 -18.19 4.17 -14.24
N GLU A 25 -18.82 3.78 -13.15
CA GLU A 25 -18.73 2.44 -12.58
C GLU A 25 -17.28 1.99 -12.27
N LEU A 26 -16.43 2.93 -11.84
CA LEU A 26 -15.03 2.64 -11.49
C LEU A 26 -14.91 1.90 -10.16
N CYS A 27 -15.77 2.24 -9.19
CA CYS A 27 -15.85 1.52 -7.93
C CYS A 27 -17.26 1.54 -7.34
N GLY A 28 -17.48 0.72 -6.32
CA GLY A 28 -18.72 0.63 -5.58
C GLY A 28 -18.49 0.43 -4.08
N TYR A 29 -19.49 0.80 -3.29
CA TYR A 29 -19.48 0.57 -1.85
C TYR A 29 -19.66 -0.91 -1.53
N THR A 30 -19.05 -1.36 -0.44
CA THR A 30 -19.23 -2.69 0.13
C THR A 30 -19.94 -2.60 1.49
N SER A 31 -20.27 -3.76 2.06
CA SER A 31 -20.82 -3.84 3.42
C SER A 31 -19.81 -3.43 4.52
N VAL A 32 -18.52 -3.39 4.22
CA VAL A 32 -17.50 -2.88 5.13
C VAL A 32 -17.29 -1.39 4.83
N LYS A 33 -17.70 -0.55 5.78
CA LYS A 33 -17.57 0.91 5.63
C LYS A 33 -16.13 1.33 5.36
N GLY A 34 -15.93 2.08 4.29
CA GLY A 34 -14.61 2.59 3.88
C GLY A 34 -13.77 1.61 3.05
N CYS A 35 -14.22 0.37 2.87
CA CYS A 35 -13.65 -0.58 1.93
C CYS A 35 -14.51 -0.64 0.67
N MET A 36 -13.91 -0.43 -0.50
CA MET A 36 -14.63 -0.29 -1.74
C MET A 36 -14.26 -1.40 -2.72
N ALA A 37 -15.25 -1.87 -3.48
CA ALA A 37 -14.99 -2.75 -4.60
C ALA A 37 -14.52 -1.91 -5.79
N ILE A 38 -13.37 -2.24 -6.34
CA ILE A 38 -12.91 -1.67 -7.61
C ILE A 38 -13.55 -2.50 -8.73
N LYS A 39 -14.34 -1.83 -9.57
CA LYS A 39 -15.07 -2.47 -10.67
C LYS A 39 -14.15 -2.66 -11.89
N PRO A 40 -14.58 -3.46 -12.91
CA PRO A 40 -13.71 -3.80 -14.03
C PRO A 40 -13.04 -2.63 -14.73
N ALA A 41 -13.77 -1.53 -14.99
CA ALA A 41 -13.20 -0.35 -15.65
C ALA A 41 -12.13 0.36 -14.76
N GLY A 42 -12.40 0.46 -13.45
CA GLY A 42 -11.44 1.01 -12.49
C GLY A 42 -10.23 0.09 -12.31
N TYR A 43 -10.45 -1.22 -12.28
CA TYR A 43 -9.36 -2.18 -12.14
C TYR A 43 -8.47 -2.24 -13.38
N ALA A 44 -9.06 -2.09 -14.58
CA ALA A 44 -8.28 -2.01 -15.83
C ALA A 44 -7.30 -0.81 -15.84
N ILE A 45 -7.68 0.32 -15.25
CA ILE A 45 -6.75 1.46 -15.06
C ILE A 45 -5.56 1.02 -14.19
N TRP A 46 -5.85 0.34 -13.07
CA TRP A 46 -4.81 -0.19 -12.20
C TRP A 46 -3.90 -1.20 -12.90
N GLU A 47 -4.45 -2.15 -13.62
CA GLU A 47 -3.68 -3.16 -14.37
C GLU A 47 -2.72 -2.51 -15.38
N ASN A 48 -3.17 -1.48 -16.08
CA ASN A 48 -2.32 -0.75 -17.03
C ASN A 48 -1.17 -0.02 -16.34
N ILE A 49 -1.46 0.65 -15.20
CA ILE A 49 -0.43 1.32 -14.39
C ILE A 49 0.57 0.30 -13.86
N GLN A 50 0.09 -0.80 -13.28
CA GLN A 50 0.92 -1.87 -12.74
C GLN A 50 1.80 -2.48 -13.82
N HIS A 51 1.23 -2.84 -14.97
CA HIS A 51 1.97 -3.46 -16.08
C HIS A 51 3.11 -2.57 -16.57
N GLU A 52 2.83 -1.29 -16.80
CA GLU A 52 3.83 -0.37 -17.33
C GLU A 52 4.93 -0.05 -16.31
N LEU A 53 4.57 0.22 -15.05
CA LEU A 53 5.55 0.48 -14.01
C LEU A 53 6.37 -0.77 -13.66
N ASP A 54 5.76 -1.95 -13.57
CA ASP A 54 6.45 -3.20 -13.27
C ASP A 54 7.52 -3.51 -14.33
N ARG A 55 7.19 -3.29 -15.61
CA ARG A 55 8.14 -3.42 -16.70
C ARG A 55 9.34 -2.49 -16.51
N ARG A 56 9.09 -1.20 -16.24
CA ARG A 56 10.16 -0.21 -16.03
C ARG A 56 11.00 -0.50 -14.79
N PHE A 57 10.37 -0.90 -13.71
CA PHE A 57 11.10 -1.29 -12.49
C PHE A 57 12.06 -2.45 -12.77
N LYS A 58 11.60 -3.48 -13.46
CA LYS A 58 12.42 -4.65 -13.83
C LYS A 58 13.61 -4.30 -14.72
N GLU A 59 13.44 -3.33 -15.62
CA GLU A 59 14.56 -2.82 -16.46
C GLU A 59 15.68 -2.19 -15.63
N THR A 60 15.39 -1.72 -14.41
CA THR A 60 16.39 -1.20 -13.47
C THR A 60 16.95 -2.24 -12.51
N GLY A 61 16.58 -3.51 -12.68
CA GLY A 61 17.03 -4.62 -11.83
C GLY A 61 16.16 -4.88 -10.60
N VAL A 62 15.00 -4.22 -10.48
CA VAL A 62 14.04 -4.48 -9.39
C VAL A 62 13.48 -5.89 -9.51
N GLN A 63 13.39 -6.59 -8.38
CA GLN A 63 12.79 -7.91 -8.27
C GLN A 63 11.53 -7.85 -7.40
N ASN A 64 10.45 -8.45 -7.88
CA ASN A 64 9.22 -8.55 -7.12
C ASN A 64 9.30 -9.67 -6.09
N VAL A 65 8.80 -9.38 -4.89
CA VAL A 65 8.66 -10.32 -3.79
C VAL A 65 7.26 -10.24 -3.20
N TYR A 66 6.95 -11.08 -2.24
CA TYR A 66 5.71 -11.03 -1.49
C TYR A 66 5.99 -11.20 0.00
N MET A 67 5.62 -10.22 0.79
CA MET A 67 5.66 -10.26 2.26
C MET A 67 4.29 -10.64 2.81
N PRO A 68 4.24 -11.34 3.96
CA PRO A 68 2.99 -11.69 4.61
C PRO A 68 2.11 -10.49 4.94
N ILE A 69 0.80 -10.70 4.98
CA ILE A 69 -0.18 -9.64 5.29
C ILE A 69 -0.16 -9.24 6.78
N PHE A 70 0.28 -10.13 7.66
CA PHE A 70 0.24 -9.90 9.11
C PHE A 70 1.59 -9.47 9.65
N ILE A 71 1.56 -8.47 10.55
CA ILE A 71 2.74 -7.98 11.26
C ILE A 71 2.48 -8.15 12.76
N PRO A 72 3.38 -8.82 13.52
CA PRO A 72 3.27 -8.90 14.96
C PRO A 72 3.35 -7.51 15.63
N GLU A 73 2.55 -7.30 16.66
CA GLU A 73 2.55 -6.03 17.41
C GLU A 73 3.93 -5.64 17.93
N SER A 74 4.70 -6.63 18.42
CA SER A 74 6.07 -6.43 18.90
C SER A 74 7.02 -5.88 17.83
N LEU A 75 6.84 -6.30 16.57
CA LEU A 75 7.65 -5.80 15.46
C LEU A 75 7.26 -4.36 15.10
N LEU A 76 5.97 -4.04 15.11
CA LEU A 76 5.48 -2.70 14.84
C LEU A 76 5.90 -1.69 15.93
N GLN A 77 6.01 -2.12 17.19
CA GLN A 77 6.45 -1.26 18.28
C GLN A 77 7.93 -0.87 18.18
N LYS A 78 8.78 -1.74 17.63
CA LYS A 78 10.20 -1.40 17.38
C LYS A 78 10.35 -0.19 16.45
N GLU A 79 9.46 -0.02 15.48
CA GLU A 79 9.48 1.15 14.59
C GLU A 79 8.95 2.41 15.26
N LYS A 80 7.97 2.30 16.14
CA LYS A 80 7.39 3.43 16.84
C LYS A 80 8.43 4.23 17.62
N ASP A 81 9.48 3.56 18.08
CA ASP A 81 10.60 4.18 18.79
C ASP A 81 11.54 4.96 17.84
N HIS A 82 11.45 4.72 16.53
CA HIS A 82 12.28 5.35 15.50
C HIS A 82 11.57 6.39 14.64
N VAL A 83 10.22 6.39 14.61
CA VAL A 83 9.42 7.30 13.77
C VAL A 83 8.42 8.05 14.65
N GLU A 84 8.80 9.24 15.11
CA GLU A 84 7.86 10.17 15.73
C GLU A 84 6.71 10.51 14.76
N GLY A 85 5.49 10.21 15.16
CA GLY A 85 4.28 10.59 14.42
C GLY A 85 3.65 9.51 13.56
N PHE A 86 4.26 8.34 13.40
CA PHE A 86 3.64 7.22 12.73
C PHE A 86 2.93 6.30 13.74
N ALA A 87 1.72 6.68 14.14
CA ALA A 87 0.77 5.74 14.72
C ALA A 87 -0.26 5.42 13.65
N PRO A 88 -0.01 4.46 12.75
CA PRO A 88 -0.98 4.14 11.72
C PRO A 88 -2.26 3.66 12.41
N GLU A 89 -3.40 4.18 11.97
CA GLU A 89 -4.67 3.56 12.31
C GLU A 89 -4.67 2.18 11.65
N VAL A 90 -4.38 1.13 12.43
CA VAL A 90 -4.24 -0.25 11.95
C VAL A 90 -5.48 -1.08 12.28
N ALA A 91 -5.75 -2.08 11.46
CA ALA A 91 -6.70 -3.12 11.76
C ALA A 91 -6.00 -4.24 12.56
N TRP A 92 -6.53 -4.59 13.72
CA TRP A 92 -5.97 -5.61 14.58
C TRP A 92 -6.67 -6.96 14.42
N VAL A 93 -5.87 -8.02 14.32
CA VAL A 93 -6.31 -9.40 14.38
C VAL A 93 -5.97 -9.96 15.75
N THR A 94 -6.99 -10.38 16.48
CA THR A 94 -6.90 -10.83 17.88
C THR A 94 -7.15 -12.32 18.06
N HIS A 95 -7.71 -12.99 17.05
CA HIS A 95 -8.06 -14.42 17.08
C HIS A 95 -7.57 -15.13 15.82
N GLY A 96 -7.13 -16.37 16.00
CA GLY A 96 -6.90 -17.34 14.94
C GLY A 96 -8.00 -18.41 15.01
N GLY A 97 -8.94 -18.37 14.07
CA GLY A 97 -10.17 -19.14 14.23
C GLY A 97 -10.99 -18.63 15.42
N LEU A 98 -11.28 -19.51 16.39
CA LEU A 98 -12.00 -19.16 17.61
C LEU A 98 -11.08 -18.86 18.81
N ASP A 99 -9.80 -19.14 18.69
CA ASP A 99 -8.85 -19.01 19.78
C ASP A 99 -8.20 -17.63 19.79
N PRO A 100 -8.08 -16.95 20.95
CA PRO A 100 -7.34 -15.71 21.05
C PRO A 100 -5.85 -15.96 20.77
N LEU A 101 -5.24 -15.04 20.02
CA LEU A 101 -3.80 -15.06 19.76
C LEU A 101 -3.03 -14.65 21.03
N GLN A 102 -1.85 -15.23 21.25
CA GLN A 102 -0.95 -14.83 22.32
C GLN A 102 -0.44 -13.40 22.14
N GLU A 103 -0.23 -13.01 20.88
CA GLU A 103 0.17 -11.67 20.46
C GLU A 103 -0.76 -11.19 19.36
N ARG A 104 -1.20 -9.94 19.44
CA ARG A 104 -2.00 -9.33 18.37
C ARG A 104 -1.18 -9.18 17.09
N LEU A 105 -1.85 -9.34 15.96
CA LEU A 105 -1.29 -9.06 14.66
C LEU A 105 -2.00 -7.85 14.06
N CYS A 106 -1.30 -6.99 13.35
CA CYS A 106 -1.95 -5.99 12.53
C CYS A 106 -1.99 -6.44 11.07
N VAL A 107 -3.04 -6.04 10.37
CA VAL A 107 -3.06 -6.10 8.91
C VAL A 107 -2.15 -4.99 8.39
N ARG A 108 -1.20 -5.32 7.55
CA ARG A 108 -0.13 -4.41 7.10
C ARG A 108 -0.64 -3.04 6.64
N PRO A 109 -0.21 -1.94 7.27
CA PRO A 109 -0.39 -0.58 6.75
C PRO A 109 0.72 -0.18 5.77
N THR A 110 1.82 -0.87 5.83
CA THR A 110 3.01 -0.96 4.98
C THR A 110 3.76 -2.22 5.38
N SER A 111 4.61 -2.74 4.52
CA SER A 111 5.45 -3.91 4.83
C SER A 111 6.89 -3.53 5.21
N GLU A 112 7.19 -2.26 5.43
CA GLU A 112 8.55 -1.76 5.71
C GLU A 112 9.22 -2.52 6.86
N THR A 113 8.54 -2.69 7.99
CA THR A 113 9.02 -3.46 9.15
C THR A 113 9.39 -4.89 8.79
N LEU A 114 8.55 -5.56 7.98
CA LEU A 114 8.82 -6.93 7.54
C LEU A 114 10.03 -6.99 6.60
N PHE A 115 10.15 -6.03 5.68
CA PHE A 115 11.33 -5.93 4.81
C PHE A 115 12.60 -5.71 5.63
N CYS A 116 12.57 -4.80 6.60
CA CYS A 116 13.73 -4.53 7.46
C CYS A 116 14.14 -5.74 8.29
N ASP A 117 13.16 -6.43 8.91
CA ASP A 117 13.44 -7.66 9.67
C ASP A 117 13.99 -8.78 8.78
N PHE A 118 13.48 -8.90 7.56
CA PHE A 118 13.93 -9.86 6.57
C PHE A 118 15.37 -9.52 6.08
N TYR A 119 15.62 -8.27 5.71
CA TYR A 119 16.95 -7.83 5.28
C TYR A 119 18.00 -7.96 6.36
N ALA A 120 17.67 -7.69 7.62
CA ALA A 120 18.59 -7.87 8.75
C ALA A 120 19.09 -9.31 8.88
N LYS A 121 18.33 -10.28 8.42
CA LYS A 121 18.69 -11.70 8.40
C LYS A 121 19.44 -12.12 7.13
N GLU A 122 19.08 -11.53 5.99
CA GLU A 122 19.64 -11.92 4.69
C GLU A 122 20.95 -11.22 4.35
N ILE A 123 21.13 -9.96 4.78
CA ILE A 123 22.34 -9.19 4.48
C ILE A 123 23.41 -9.57 5.48
N GLN A 124 24.37 -10.40 5.06
CA GLN A 124 25.49 -10.87 5.87
C GLN A 124 26.80 -10.15 5.51
N SER A 125 26.88 -9.59 4.31
CA SER A 125 28.06 -8.86 3.84
C SER A 125 27.68 -7.83 2.77
N HIS A 126 28.64 -6.96 2.43
CA HIS A 126 28.48 -5.99 1.34
C HIS A 126 28.18 -6.64 -0.03
N ARG A 127 28.50 -7.93 -0.19
CA ARG A 127 28.21 -8.69 -1.43
C ARG A 127 26.73 -8.98 -1.62
N ASP A 128 25.94 -8.88 -0.55
CA ASP A 128 24.49 -9.08 -0.59
C ASP A 128 23.75 -7.80 -1.00
N LEU A 129 24.48 -6.70 -1.16
CA LEU A 129 23.95 -5.39 -1.56
C LEU A 129 24.24 -5.08 -3.04
N PRO A 130 23.41 -4.27 -3.68
CA PRO A 130 22.14 -3.73 -3.16
C PRO A 130 21.03 -4.78 -3.13
N LYS A 131 20.10 -4.67 -2.17
CA LYS A 131 18.80 -5.34 -2.22
C LYS A 131 17.78 -4.38 -2.84
N VAL A 132 17.10 -4.82 -3.89
CA VAL A 132 16.20 -3.96 -4.68
C VAL A 132 14.89 -4.70 -4.90
N TYR A 133 14.10 -4.81 -3.85
CA TYR A 133 12.83 -5.54 -3.87
C TYR A 133 11.63 -4.60 -3.91
N ASN A 134 10.63 -5.03 -4.65
CA ASN A 134 9.33 -4.39 -4.77
C ASN A 134 8.22 -5.39 -4.48
N GLN A 135 7.11 -4.91 -3.97
CA GLN A 135 5.92 -5.69 -3.75
C GLN A 135 4.69 -4.95 -4.28
N TRP A 136 3.90 -5.63 -5.10
CA TRP A 136 2.55 -5.22 -5.48
C TRP A 136 1.56 -5.89 -4.53
N CYS A 137 0.79 -5.10 -3.80
CA CYS A 137 -0.13 -5.64 -2.80
C CYS A 137 -1.23 -4.65 -2.42
N SER A 138 -2.15 -5.11 -1.58
CA SER A 138 -3.03 -4.22 -0.83
C SER A 138 -2.46 -3.94 0.57
N VAL A 139 -2.80 -2.78 1.11
CA VAL A 139 -2.54 -2.40 2.51
C VAL A 139 -3.82 -1.87 3.13
N VAL A 140 -3.86 -1.88 4.47
CA VAL A 140 -5.01 -1.42 5.24
C VAL A 140 -4.58 -0.29 6.16
N ARG A 141 -5.20 0.88 5.97
CA ARG A 141 -5.08 2.04 6.86
C ARG A 141 -6.46 2.45 7.31
N TRP A 142 -6.71 2.39 8.62
CA TRP A 142 -8.06 2.57 9.18
C TRP A 142 -8.47 4.03 9.22
N GLU A 143 -8.57 4.63 8.03
CA GLU A 143 -8.89 6.04 7.81
C GLU A 143 -10.27 6.40 8.38
N LYS A 144 -10.36 7.55 9.06
CA LYS A 144 -11.63 8.08 9.58
C LYS A 144 -12.55 8.57 8.47
N THR A 145 -11.95 9.26 7.49
CA THR A 145 -12.66 9.82 6.34
C THR A 145 -12.22 9.10 5.08
N THR A 146 -13.18 8.55 4.34
CA THR A 146 -12.92 7.84 3.09
C THR A 146 -13.68 8.49 1.94
N ARG A 147 -13.12 8.37 0.73
CA ARG A 147 -13.73 8.83 -0.50
C ARG A 147 -13.52 7.79 -1.60
N PRO A 148 -14.54 7.47 -2.39
CA PRO A 148 -14.44 6.48 -3.45
C PRO A 148 -13.23 6.72 -4.35
N PHE A 149 -12.47 5.66 -4.64
CA PHE A 149 -11.32 5.61 -5.51
C PHE A 149 -10.10 6.45 -5.06
N LEU A 150 -10.29 7.49 -4.28
CA LEU A 150 -9.23 8.40 -3.84
C LEU A 150 -8.63 8.00 -2.49
N ARG A 151 -9.48 7.61 -1.53
CA ARG A 151 -9.07 7.23 -0.18
C ARG A 151 -9.99 6.17 0.40
N SER A 152 -9.49 4.96 0.54
CA SER A 152 -10.20 3.83 1.13
C SER A 152 -9.35 3.18 2.22
N ARG A 153 -10.00 2.42 3.10
CA ARG A 153 -9.31 1.71 4.19
C ARG A 153 -8.40 0.60 3.70
N GLU A 154 -8.77 -0.04 2.60
CA GLU A 154 -7.92 -0.95 1.86
C GLU A 154 -7.69 -0.38 0.48
N PHE A 155 -6.45 -0.35 0.03
CA PHE A 155 -6.09 0.12 -1.30
C PHE A 155 -4.91 -0.66 -1.89
N LEU A 156 -4.86 -0.68 -3.21
CA LEU A 156 -3.77 -1.28 -3.97
C LEU A 156 -2.64 -0.27 -4.13
N TRP A 157 -1.43 -0.76 -4.01
CA TRP A 157 -0.23 0.04 -4.24
C TRP A 157 0.97 -0.83 -4.66
N GLN A 158 2.08 -0.21 -4.86
CA GLN A 158 3.39 -0.84 -4.81
C GLN A 158 4.21 -0.24 -3.68
N GLU A 159 5.10 -1.01 -3.11
CA GLU A 159 6.09 -0.57 -2.16
C GLU A 159 7.44 -1.18 -2.50
N GLY A 160 8.42 -0.33 -2.79
CA GLY A 160 9.80 -0.72 -2.99
C GLY A 160 10.61 -0.40 -1.75
N HIS A 161 11.28 -1.39 -1.19
CA HIS A 161 12.19 -1.22 -0.07
C HIS A 161 13.56 -1.70 -0.50
N THR A 162 14.55 -0.82 -0.41
CA THR A 162 15.89 -1.12 -0.91
C THR A 162 16.94 -0.89 0.17
N ALA A 163 18.03 -1.66 0.10
CA ALA A 163 19.18 -1.49 0.98
C ALA A 163 20.45 -1.36 0.12
N HIS A 164 21.28 -0.38 0.46
CA HIS A 164 22.48 -0.02 -0.28
C HIS A 164 23.69 0.08 0.65
N ALA A 165 24.90 0.05 0.08
CA ALA A 165 26.12 0.16 0.84
C ALA A 165 26.38 1.60 1.32
N THR A 166 25.94 2.61 0.56
CA THR A 166 26.13 4.02 0.88
C THR A 166 24.84 4.83 0.76
N ALA A 167 24.82 6.00 1.39
CA ALA A 167 23.70 6.94 1.30
C ALA A 167 23.51 7.47 -0.13
N GLU A 168 24.61 7.71 -0.83
CA GLU A 168 24.62 8.21 -2.21
C GLU A 168 23.94 7.22 -3.15
N GLU A 169 24.25 5.93 -3.04
CA GLU A 169 23.61 4.86 -3.82
C GLU A 169 22.09 4.80 -3.55
N ALA A 170 21.68 4.97 -2.29
CA ALA A 170 20.28 4.97 -1.90
C ALA A 170 19.53 6.18 -2.46
N GLU A 171 20.15 7.36 -2.43
CA GLU A 171 19.60 8.59 -2.99
C GLU A 171 19.45 8.49 -4.52
N GLU A 172 20.49 8.03 -5.21
CA GLU A 172 20.48 7.80 -6.66
C GLU A 172 19.32 6.87 -7.07
N ARG A 173 19.16 5.76 -6.33
CA ARG A 173 18.05 4.83 -6.57
C ARG A 173 16.69 5.48 -6.33
N THR A 174 16.54 6.26 -5.29
CA THR A 174 15.30 6.98 -4.98
C THR A 174 14.91 7.94 -6.09
N ILE A 175 15.87 8.75 -6.56
CA ILE A 175 15.67 9.68 -7.68
C ILE A 175 15.34 8.94 -8.98
N GLN A 176 16.01 7.82 -9.24
CA GLN A 176 15.71 6.97 -10.40
C GLN A 176 14.26 6.49 -10.38
N MET A 177 13.79 5.97 -9.25
CA MET A 177 12.42 5.47 -9.11
C MET A 177 11.38 6.60 -9.27
N LEU A 178 11.68 7.80 -8.79
CA LEU A 178 10.80 8.96 -8.94
C LEU A 178 10.62 9.38 -10.40
N ASN A 179 11.60 9.13 -11.25
CA ASN A 179 11.61 9.56 -12.66
C ASN A 179 11.11 8.48 -13.64
N LEU A 180 10.66 7.33 -13.16
CA LEU A 180 10.06 6.28 -13.99
C LEU A 180 8.58 6.50 -14.21
#